data_261d7562ed2b0d77daf0caa200b4efc1
#
_entry.id   261d7562ed2b0d77daf0caa200b4efc1
#
_cell.length_a   1.000
_cell.length_b   1.000
_cell.length_c   1.000
_cell.angle_alpha   90.00
_cell.angle_beta   90.00
_cell.angle_gamma   90.00
#
_symmetry.space_group_name_H-M   'P 1'
#
loop_
_entity.id
_entity.type
_entity.pdbx_description
1 polymer ?
#
loop_
_entity_poly.entity_id
_entity_poly.type
_entity_poly.pdbx_seq_one_letter_code
_entity_poly.pdbx_strand_id
1 'polypeptide(L)'
;MVAIQPSTGEVRAVATGPGSKGAPTATLGLYAPGSTFKVATALALLRAGVTPETTTPCSQRATVDGRSFKNYDDYPADRLGDISLRTAFASSCNTSLISLRDKATQQSLADAAVALGLGTDPALGVPASLGSVPREAVGTEHAASLIGQGKVQTTPLGMATVVASVAAGRVVRPRLVLDAPDPAGDAPRHPLTETEASALRDLMRRTTTEGSGRLLADVPGAPVLSKTGTAEYGSEAPPRTHAWMVAVQGDLAVAVFVEDGAGGAHTAGPVLERFLVDVGAAR
;
A
#
# COMPACT_ATOMS: atom_id res chain seq x y z
N MET A 1 -4.61 4.55 -12.52
CA MET A 1 -4.48 5.54 -11.44
C MET A 1 -5.85 5.86 -10.86
N VAL A 2 -5.95 6.02 -9.55
CA VAL A 2 -7.16 6.47 -8.86
C VAL A 2 -6.77 7.55 -7.85
N ALA A 3 -7.59 8.60 -7.74
CA ALA A 3 -7.47 9.65 -6.74
C ALA A 3 -8.77 9.76 -5.93
N ILE A 4 -8.65 9.82 -4.61
CA ILE A 4 -9.77 9.91 -3.65
C ILE A 4 -9.52 11.12 -2.74
N GLN A 5 -10.58 11.84 -2.40
CA GLN A 5 -10.57 12.86 -1.36
C GLN A 5 -10.82 12.20 0.00
N PRO A 6 -9.82 12.14 0.90
CA PRO A 6 -9.94 11.45 2.20
C PRO A 6 -11.06 11.95 3.08
N SER A 7 -11.30 13.26 3.13
CA SER A 7 -12.32 13.86 4.00
C SER A 7 -13.75 13.42 3.68
N THR A 8 -14.06 13.22 2.38
CA THR A 8 -15.41 12.92 1.88
C THR A 8 -15.57 11.50 1.34
N GLY A 9 -14.47 10.85 0.96
CA GLY A 9 -14.49 9.57 0.23
C GLY A 9 -14.75 9.72 -1.28
N GLU A 10 -14.88 10.94 -1.79
CA GLU A 10 -15.16 11.18 -3.21
C GLU A 10 -14.03 10.67 -4.09
N VAL A 11 -14.37 9.87 -5.09
CA VAL A 11 -13.46 9.45 -6.16
C VAL A 11 -13.32 10.63 -7.13
N ARG A 12 -12.18 11.33 -7.04
CA ARG A 12 -11.90 12.54 -7.82
C ARG A 12 -11.41 12.24 -9.24
N ALA A 13 -10.75 11.10 -9.42
CA ALA A 13 -10.29 10.64 -10.72
C ALA A 13 -10.14 9.13 -10.76
N VAL A 14 -10.52 8.56 -11.91
CA VAL A 14 -10.20 7.18 -12.31
C VAL A 14 -9.62 7.27 -13.71
N ALA A 15 -8.37 6.84 -13.89
CA ALA A 15 -7.71 6.87 -15.18
C ALA A 15 -7.09 5.51 -15.49
N THR A 16 -7.37 5.00 -16.68
CA THR A 16 -6.79 3.77 -17.21
C THR A 16 -5.99 4.14 -18.46
N GLY A 17 -4.75 3.68 -18.53
CA GLY A 17 -3.87 3.96 -19.66
C GLY A 17 -4.26 3.18 -20.92
N PRO A 18 -3.72 3.57 -22.10
CA PRO A 18 -4.04 2.94 -23.38
C PRO A 18 -3.67 1.45 -23.42
N GLY A 19 -2.68 1.02 -22.63
CA GLY A 19 -2.27 -0.39 -22.51
C GLY A 19 -3.37 -1.31 -21.98
N SER A 20 -4.37 -0.78 -21.27
CA SER A 20 -5.51 -1.55 -20.77
C SER A 20 -6.47 -2.03 -21.87
N LYS A 21 -6.38 -1.46 -23.08
CA LYS A 21 -7.29 -1.76 -24.22
C LYS A 21 -8.78 -1.67 -23.83
N GLY A 22 -9.13 -0.71 -22.96
CA GLY A 22 -10.49 -0.50 -22.49
C GLY A 22 -10.89 -1.34 -21.26
N ALA A 23 -10.03 -2.22 -20.76
CA ALA A 23 -10.31 -2.95 -19.53
C ALA A 23 -10.33 -1.98 -18.33
N PRO A 24 -11.28 -2.12 -17.39
CA PRO A 24 -11.42 -1.24 -16.22
C PRO A 24 -10.38 -1.59 -15.13
N THR A 25 -9.11 -1.56 -15.49
CA THR A 25 -7.98 -1.96 -14.65
C THR A 25 -7.95 -1.21 -13.33
N ALA A 26 -8.34 0.08 -13.33
CA ALA A 26 -8.28 0.91 -12.14
C ALA A 26 -9.28 0.49 -11.06
N THR A 27 -10.41 -0.13 -11.43
CA THR A 27 -11.50 -0.51 -10.52
C THR A 27 -11.71 -2.01 -10.37
N LEU A 28 -11.33 -2.82 -11.37
CA LEU A 28 -11.54 -4.26 -11.38
C LEU A 28 -10.27 -5.10 -11.55
N GLY A 29 -9.16 -4.50 -12.00
CA GLY A 29 -7.91 -5.23 -12.17
C GLY A 29 -7.32 -5.65 -10.83
N LEU A 30 -7.28 -6.94 -10.55
CA LEU A 30 -6.78 -7.53 -9.31
C LEU A 30 -5.31 -7.93 -9.48
N TYR A 31 -4.44 -7.28 -8.72
CA TYR A 31 -3.00 -7.48 -8.77
C TYR A 31 -2.39 -7.57 -7.38
N ALA A 32 -1.27 -8.25 -7.24
CA ALA A 32 -0.48 -8.22 -6.02
C ALA A 32 0.02 -6.79 -5.75
N PRO A 33 -0.27 -6.19 -4.58
CA PRO A 33 0.14 -4.81 -4.25
C PRO A 33 1.63 -4.66 -3.95
N GLY A 34 2.33 -5.76 -3.73
CA GLY A 34 3.70 -5.70 -3.25
C GLY A 34 3.83 -4.84 -2.00
N SER A 35 4.94 -4.15 -1.88
CA SER A 35 5.27 -3.37 -0.67
C SER A 35 4.32 -2.20 -0.36
N THR A 36 3.37 -1.82 -1.21
CA THR A 36 2.33 -0.86 -0.80
C THR A 36 1.42 -1.44 0.27
N PHE A 37 1.23 -2.76 0.28
CA PHE A 37 0.47 -3.47 1.31
C PHE A 37 1.11 -3.41 2.71
N LYS A 38 2.39 -3.06 2.82
CA LYS A 38 3.07 -2.89 4.12
C LYS A 38 2.41 -1.83 5.01
N VAL A 39 1.55 -0.97 4.47
CA VAL A 39 0.69 -0.08 5.26
C VAL A 39 -0.26 -0.91 6.15
N ALA A 40 -0.92 -1.92 5.60
CA ALA A 40 -1.77 -2.83 6.37
C ALA A 40 -0.94 -3.74 7.30
N THR A 41 0.21 -4.20 6.85
CA THR A 41 1.14 -4.98 7.68
C THR A 41 1.64 -4.18 8.88
N ALA A 42 1.99 -2.91 8.68
CA ALA A 42 2.39 -2.02 9.78
C ALA A 42 1.25 -1.83 10.79
N LEU A 43 0.01 -1.66 10.34
CA LEU A 43 -1.16 -1.58 11.23
C LEU A 43 -1.31 -2.87 12.06
N ALA A 44 -1.20 -4.04 11.44
CA ALA A 44 -1.28 -5.32 12.15
C ALA A 44 -0.17 -5.46 13.21
N LEU A 45 1.05 -5.03 12.88
CA LEU A 45 2.19 -5.04 13.80
C LEU A 45 2.01 -4.04 14.96
N LEU A 46 1.54 -2.82 14.68
CA LEU A 46 1.23 -1.82 15.71
C LEU A 46 0.19 -2.36 16.71
N ARG A 47 -0.87 -3.02 16.21
CA ARG A 47 -1.90 -3.68 17.02
C ARG A 47 -1.36 -4.84 17.87
N ALA A 48 -0.30 -5.48 17.40
CA ALA A 48 0.42 -6.52 18.14
C ALA A 48 1.45 -5.96 19.14
N GLY A 49 1.48 -4.64 19.36
CA GLY A 49 2.38 -3.97 20.29
C GLY A 49 3.79 -3.72 19.76
N VAL A 50 4.04 -3.93 18.47
CA VAL A 50 5.30 -3.53 17.82
C VAL A 50 5.25 -2.02 17.60
N THR A 51 6.30 -1.31 18.00
CA THR A 51 6.38 0.16 17.83
C THR A 51 7.28 0.53 16.65
N PRO A 52 7.20 1.76 16.13
CA PRO A 52 8.12 2.23 15.11
C PRO A 52 9.61 2.15 15.50
N GLU A 53 9.92 2.18 16.80
CA GLU A 53 11.26 2.09 17.37
C GLU A 53 11.74 0.65 17.60
N THR A 54 10.84 -0.34 17.48
CA THR A 54 11.19 -1.75 17.65
C THR A 54 12.29 -2.14 16.68
N THR A 55 13.40 -2.64 17.22
CA THR A 55 14.51 -3.16 16.42
C THR A 55 14.13 -4.47 15.75
N THR A 56 14.45 -4.60 14.47
CA THR A 56 14.16 -5.77 13.65
C THR A 56 15.32 -6.02 12.67
N PRO A 57 15.70 -7.28 12.40
CA PRO A 57 16.76 -7.58 11.46
C PRO A 57 16.31 -7.33 10.02
N CYS A 58 17.08 -6.60 9.27
CA CYS A 58 16.98 -6.48 7.81
C CYS A 58 18.15 -7.17 7.16
N SER A 59 18.00 -8.43 6.80
CA SER A 59 19.02 -9.24 6.12
C SER A 59 18.84 -9.16 4.59
N GLN A 60 19.84 -9.53 3.82
CA GLN A 60 19.73 -9.62 2.36
C GLN A 60 18.64 -10.64 1.95
N ARG A 61 18.57 -11.75 2.69
CA ARG A 61 17.60 -12.84 2.47
C ARG A 61 17.07 -13.35 3.79
N ALA A 62 15.83 -13.84 3.75
CA ALA A 62 15.18 -14.58 4.84
C ALA A 62 14.59 -15.87 4.26
N THR A 63 14.72 -16.98 4.97
CA THR A 63 14.16 -18.26 4.53
C THR A 63 13.01 -18.67 5.44
N VAL A 64 11.86 -19.01 4.84
CA VAL A 64 10.69 -19.54 5.52
C VAL A 64 10.27 -20.82 4.81
N ASP A 65 10.23 -21.93 5.50
CA ASP A 65 9.87 -23.27 4.99
C ASP A 65 10.58 -23.61 3.66
N GLY A 66 11.88 -23.35 3.60
CA GLY A 66 12.72 -23.63 2.42
C GLY A 66 12.65 -22.58 1.30
N ARG A 67 11.68 -21.66 1.31
CA ARG A 67 11.62 -20.56 0.33
C ARG A 67 12.43 -19.37 0.80
N SER A 68 13.30 -18.87 -0.09
CA SER A 68 14.09 -17.66 0.12
C SER A 68 13.32 -16.42 -0.34
N PHE A 69 13.24 -15.44 0.54
CA PHE A 69 12.73 -14.10 0.26
C PHE A 69 13.91 -13.13 0.23
N LYS A 70 13.88 -12.16 -0.66
CA LYS A 70 14.90 -11.10 -0.78
C LYS A 70 14.25 -9.72 -0.64
N ASN A 71 15.08 -8.71 -0.38
CA ASN A 71 14.71 -7.32 -0.64
C ASN A 71 14.75 -7.06 -2.16
N TYR A 72 14.34 -5.86 -2.62
CA TYR A 72 14.49 -5.50 -4.03
C TYR A 72 15.98 -5.41 -4.40
N ASP A 73 16.31 -5.54 -5.68
CA ASP A 73 17.68 -5.78 -6.13
C ASP A 73 18.65 -4.62 -5.78
N ASP A 74 18.20 -3.38 -5.86
CA ASP A 74 18.99 -2.19 -5.51
C ASP A 74 18.82 -1.76 -4.04
N TYR A 75 18.55 -2.71 -3.13
CA TYR A 75 18.34 -2.38 -1.74
C TYR A 75 19.65 -1.81 -1.11
N PRO A 76 19.61 -0.61 -0.47
CA PRO A 76 20.78 0.05 0.07
C PRO A 76 21.50 -0.82 1.12
N ALA A 77 22.79 -1.07 0.95
CA ALA A 77 23.56 -1.91 1.86
C ALA A 77 23.69 -1.30 3.28
N ASP A 78 23.69 0.03 3.38
CA ASP A 78 23.70 0.78 4.63
C ASP A 78 22.39 0.71 5.42
N ARG A 79 21.36 0.10 4.83
CA ARG A 79 20.05 -0.16 5.47
C ARG A 79 19.86 -1.62 5.86
N LEU A 80 20.91 -2.45 5.74
CA LEU A 80 20.93 -3.82 6.26
C LEU A 80 21.39 -3.84 7.72
N GLY A 81 21.11 -4.94 8.42
CA GLY A 81 21.45 -5.13 9.83
C GLY A 81 20.26 -4.93 10.75
N ASP A 82 20.53 -4.68 12.01
CA ASP A 82 19.49 -4.39 13.01
C ASP A 82 19.05 -2.93 12.90
N ILE A 83 17.86 -2.74 12.42
CA ILE A 83 17.26 -1.41 12.17
C ILE A 83 15.90 -1.28 12.86
N SER A 84 15.42 -0.06 13.07
CA SER A 84 14.07 0.15 13.60
C SER A 84 13.00 -0.24 12.55
N LEU A 85 11.80 -0.62 13.01
CA LEU A 85 10.66 -0.83 12.12
C LEU A 85 10.40 0.39 11.23
N ARG A 86 10.59 1.59 11.76
CA ARG A 86 10.50 2.86 11.04
C ARG A 86 11.44 2.90 9.83
N THR A 87 12.70 2.56 10.02
CA THR A 87 13.71 2.49 8.95
C THR A 87 13.38 1.36 7.96
N ALA A 88 12.97 0.18 8.47
CA ALA A 88 12.57 -0.96 7.64
C ALA A 88 11.37 -0.64 6.74
N PHE A 89 10.37 0.08 7.27
CA PHE A 89 9.21 0.52 6.50
C PHE A 89 9.61 1.56 5.44
N ALA A 90 10.38 2.57 5.81
CA ALA A 90 10.81 3.65 4.92
C ALA A 90 11.65 3.14 3.74
N SER A 91 12.62 2.27 3.99
CA SER A 91 13.43 1.60 2.95
C SER A 91 12.78 0.37 2.35
N SER A 92 11.57 0.02 2.80
CA SER A 92 10.80 -1.10 2.27
C SER A 92 11.47 -2.47 2.44
N CYS A 93 12.16 -2.72 3.58
CA CYS A 93 12.79 -4.02 3.86
C CYS A 93 11.75 -5.14 3.93
N ASN A 94 11.87 -6.14 3.05
CA ASN A 94 10.99 -7.32 3.05
C ASN A 94 11.32 -8.24 4.20
N THR A 95 12.61 -8.53 4.38
CA THR A 95 13.09 -9.52 5.34
C THR A 95 12.82 -9.12 6.78
N SER A 96 12.83 -7.81 7.06
CA SER A 96 12.43 -7.27 8.36
C SER A 96 10.96 -7.53 8.67
N LEU A 97 10.04 -7.25 7.75
CA LEU A 97 8.62 -7.51 7.97
C LEU A 97 8.32 -9.02 8.11
N ILE A 98 9.02 -9.84 7.32
CA ILE A 98 8.91 -11.30 7.39
C ILE A 98 9.45 -11.84 8.72
N SER A 99 10.50 -11.26 9.28
CA SER A 99 11.02 -11.67 10.60
C SER A 99 10.03 -11.43 11.75
N LEU A 100 9.10 -10.50 11.57
CA LEU A 100 8.04 -10.16 12.52
C LEU A 100 6.75 -10.98 12.30
N ARG A 101 6.74 -11.98 11.41
CA ARG A 101 5.54 -12.76 11.05
C ARG A 101 4.82 -13.39 12.25
N ASP A 102 5.56 -13.79 13.28
CA ASP A 102 4.98 -14.40 14.47
C ASP A 102 4.26 -13.37 15.38
N LYS A 103 4.43 -12.07 15.13
CA LYS A 103 3.72 -10.98 15.82
C LYS A 103 2.38 -10.65 15.17
N ALA A 104 2.28 -10.74 13.85
CA ALA A 104 1.06 -10.45 13.11
C ALA A 104 0.56 -11.75 12.45
N THR A 105 -0.48 -12.36 13.01
CA THR A 105 -1.12 -13.55 12.40
C THR A 105 -1.78 -13.19 11.08
N GLN A 106 -2.03 -14.19 10.23
CA GLN A 106 -2.73 -13.95 8.95
C GLN A 106 -4.12 -13.32 9.17
N GLN A 107 -4.84 -13.75 10.22
CA GLN A 107 -6.13 -13.17 10.59
C GLN A 107 -5.98 -11.70 10.99
N SER A 108 -5.00 -11.33 11.83
CA SER A 108 -4.78 -9.93 12.23
C SER A 108 -4.35 -9.05 11.04
N LEU A 109 -3.62 -9.62 10.08
CA LEU A 109 -3.26 -8.94 8.83
C LEU A 109 -4.50 -8.65 7.97
N ALA A 110 -5.42 -9.63 7.84
CA ALA A 110 -6.67 -9.44 7.12
C ALA A 110 -7.58 -8.42 7.84
N ASP A 111 -7.66 -8.46 9.16
CA ASP A 111 -8.46 -7.50 9.94
C ASP A 111 -7.89 -6.07 9.85
N ALA A 112 -6.57 -5.92 9.82
CA ALA A 112 -5.92 -4.63 9.57
C ALA A 112 -6.22 -4.09 8.16
N ALA A 113 -6.20 -4.97 7.15
CA ALA A 113 -6.56 -4.61 5.79
C ALA A 113 -8.02 -4.13 5.67
N VAL A 114 -8.95 -4.83 6.33
CA VAL A 114 -10.38 -4.42 6.39
C VAL A 114 -10.55 -3.08 7.11
N ALA A 115 -9.79 -2.82 8.19
CA ALA A 115 -9.81 -1.53 8.88
C ALA A 115 -9.35 -0.35 8.00
N LEU A 116 -8.62 -0.64 6.93
CA LEU A 116 -8.17 0.32 5.90
C LEU A 116 -9.04 0.28 4.64
N GLY A 117 -10.12 -0.53 4.62
CA GLY A 117 -11.08 -0.61 3.53
C GLY A 117 -10.85 -1.73 2.52
N LEU A 118 -9.75 -2.50 2.57
CA LEU A 118 -9.55 -3.64 1.68
C LEU A 118 -10.49 -4.80 2.02
N GLY A 119 -10.95 -5.51 0.98
CA GLY A 119 -11.81 -6.69 1.15
C GLY A 119 -13.25 -6.35 1.49
N THR A 120 -13.66 -5.10 1.35
CA THR A 120 -15.05 -4.66 1.51
C THR A 120 -15.68 -4.37 0.14
N ASP A 121 -17.02 -4.41 0.06
CA ASP A 121 -17.74 -3.97 -1.14
C ASP A 121 -17.73 -2.43 -1.19
N PRO A 122 -17.21 -1.81 -2.25
CA PRO A 122 -17.18 -0.36 -2.37
C PRO A 122 -18.58 0.26 -2.61
N ALA A 123 -19.56 -0.52 -3.07
CA ALA A 123 -20.93 -0.06 -3.36
C ALA A 123 -21.01 1.22 -4.22
N LEU A 124 -20.16 1.31 -5.26
CA LEU A 124 -20.02 2.52 -6.10
C LEU A 124 -21.11 2.74 -7.13
N GLY A 125 -22.09 1.82 -7.26
CA GLY A 125 -23.08 1.84 -8.33
C GLY A 125 -22.53 1.41 -9.70
N VAL A 126 -21.26 1.09 -9.79
CA VAL A 126 -20.58 0.51 -10.95
C VAL A 126 -19.74 -0.69 -10.49
N PRO A 127 -19.44 -1.65 -11.38
CA PRO A 127 -18.57 -2.77 -11.02
C PRO A 127 -17.22 -2.29 -10.53
N ALA A 128 -16.86 -2.67 -9.31
CA ALA A 128 -15.58 -2.32 -8.68
C ALA A 128 -15.20 -3.37 -7.63
N SER A 129 -13.92 -3.41 -7.30
CA SER A 129 -13.38 -4.24 -6.22
C SER A 129 -12.31 -3.47 -5.44
N LEU A 130 -12.28 -3.66 -4.13
CA LEU A 130 -11.18 -3.16 -3.30
C LEU A 130 -10.10 -4.23 -3.07
N GLY A 131 -10.29 -5.42 -3.64
CA GLY A 131 -9.35 -6.53 -3.48
C GLY A 131 -9.72 -7.49 -2.35
N SER A 132 -8.78 -8.38 -2.03
CA SER A 132 -8.97 -9.39 -0.99
C SER A 132 -7.66 -9.75 -0.29
N VAL A 133 -7.77 -10.08 1.00
CA VAL A 133 -6.67 -10.61 1.81
C VAL A 133 -7.13 -11.93 2.42
N PRO A 134 -6.42 -13.04 2.19
CA PRO A 134 -6.75 -14.31 2.81
C PRO A 134 -6.79 -14.19 4.33
N ARG A 135 -7.79 -14.83 4.97
CA ARG A 135 -7.89 -14.88 6.44
C ARG A 135 -7.04 -15.98 7.04
N GLU A 136 -6.70 -16.96 6.22
CA GLU A 136 -5.89 -18.11 6.62
C GLU A 136 -4.71 -18.25 5.68
N ALA A 137 -3.53 -18.36 6.24
CA ALA A 137 -2.29 -18.74 5.59
C ALA A 137 -1.25 -19.08 6.66
N VAL A 138 -0.34 -19.96 6.33
CA VAL A 138 0.75 -20.39 7.21
C VAL A 138 2.07 -20.38 6.44
N GLY A 139 3.18 -20.42 7.17
CA GLY A 139 4.51 -20.58 6.61
C GLY A 139 4.82 -19.58 5.51
N THR A 140 5.23 -20.10 4.35
CA THR A 140 5.64 -19.32 3.18
C THR A 140 4.55 -18.39 2.64
N GLU A 141 3.28 -18.85 2.66
CA GLU A 141 2.16 -18.04 2.15
C GLU A 141 1.87 -16.87 3.09
N HIS A 142 1.92 -17.09 4.42
CA HIS A 142 1.79 -16.00 5.38
C HIS A 142 2.94 -15.00 5.25
N ALA A 143 4.19 -15.47 5.13
CA ALA A 143 5.35 -14.60 4.91
C ALA A 143 5.21 -13.74 3.64
N ALA A 144 4.71 -14.34 2.55
CA ALA A 144 4.42 -13.60 1.31
C ALA A 144 3.33 -12.55 1.50
N SER A 145 2.28 -12.87 2.26
CA SER A 145 1.17 -11.93 2.55
C SER A 145 1.65 -10.67 3.26
N LEU A 146 2.61 -10.77 4.20
CA LEU A 146 3.18 -9.62 4.93
C LEU A 146 3.85 -8.59 4.02
N ILE A 147 4.27 -8.98 2.84
CA ILE A 147 4.91 -8.09 1.86
C ILE A 147 4.02 -7.83 0.62
N GLY A 148 2.73 -8.15 0.73
CA GLY A 148 1.74 -7.91 -0.32
C GLY A 148 1.90 -8.80 -1.56
N GLN A 149 2.37 -10.03 -1.36
CA GLN A 149 2.56 -11.06 -2.38
C GLN A 149 1.65 -12.27 -2.08
N GLY A 150 1.85 -13.35 -2.81
CA GLY A 150 1.04 -14.56 -2.66
C GLY A 150 -0.39 -14.34 -3.14
N LYS A 151 -1.38 -14.62 -2.28
CA LYS A 151 -2.80 -14.49 -2.61
C LYS A 151 -3.41 -13.13 -2.24
N VAL A 152 -2.62 -12.18 -1.74
CA VAL A 152 -3.08 -10.80 -1.52
C VAL A 152 -3.28 -10.13 -2.86
N GLN A 153 -4.48 -9.63 -3.11
CA GLN A 153 -4.84 -8.94 -4.34
C GLN A 153 -5.57 -7.64 -4.04
N THR A 154 -5.33 -6.63 -4.86
CA THR A 154 -6.01 -5.34 -4.77
C THR A 154 -6.11 -4.67 -6.14
N THR A 155 -6.93 -3.64 -6.21
CA THR A 155 -7.04 -2.74 -7.36
C THR A 155 -6.37 -1.40 -7.06
N PRO A 156 -6.07 -0.55 -8.04
CA PRO A 156 -5.70 0.85 -7.79
C PRO A 156 -6.70 1.59 -6.90
N LEU A 157 -8.00 1.33 -7.07
CA LEU A 157 -9.05 1.87 -6.19
C LEU A 157 -8.88 1.39 -4.75
N GLY A 158 -8.60 0.10 -4.53
CA GLY A 158 -8.37 -0.47 -3.20
C GLY A 158 -7.17 0.18 -2.51
N MET A 159 -6.05 0.34 -3.21
CA MET A 159 -4.86 0.98 -2.63
C MET A 159 -5.04 2.49 -2.38
N ALA A 160 -5.78 3.20 -3.24
CA ALA A 160 -6.16 4.58 -2.98
C ALA A 160 -7.04 4.70 -1.72
N THR A 161 -7.98 3.74 -1.53
CA THR A 161 -8.83 3.66 -0.33
C THR A 161 -8.01 3.42 0.94
N VAL A 162 -7.01 2.54 0.88
CA VAL A 162 -6.10 2.29 2.02
C VAL A 162 -5.44 3.57 2.49
N VAL A 163 -4.82 4.32 1.57
CA VAL A 163 -4.08 5.53 1.98
C VAL A 163 -5.01 6.71 2.26
N ALA A 164 -6.20 6.75 1.67
CA ALA A 164 -7.26 7.68 2.06
C ALA A 164 -7.71 7.44 3.51
N SER A 165 -7.86 6.17 3.91
CA SER A 165 -8.23 5.79 5.28
C SER A 165 -7.16 6.18 6.30
N VAL A 166 -5.87 6.01 5.96
CA VAL A 166 -4.75 6.49 6.79
C VAL A 166 -4.78 8.00 6.94
N ALA A 167 -5.03 8.74 5.86
CA ALA A 167 -5.12 10.19 5.88
C ALA A 167 -6.28 10.68 6.75
N ALA A 168 -7.45 10.08 6.58
CA ALA A 168 -8.67 10.44 7.29
C ALA A 168 -8.72 9.99 8.76
N GLY A 169 -7.83 9.09 9.20
CA GLY A 169 -7.86 8.49 10.56
C GLY A 169 -9.06 7.56 10.80
N ARG A 170 -9.74 7.14 9.76
CA ARG A 170 -10.91 6.26 9.77
C ARG A 170 -11.01 5.50 8.46
N VAL A 171 -11.78 4.42 8.42
CA VAL A 171 -12.08 3.76 7.15
C VAL A 171 -12.80 4.74 6.21
N VAL A 172 -12.26 4.91 5.01
CA VAL A 172 -12.89 5.67 3.93
C VAL A 172 -13.65 4.69 3.04
N ARG A 173 -14.89 5.02 2.73
CA ARG A 173 -15.71 4.32 1.75
C ARG A 173 -15.72 5.17 0.47
N PRO A 174 -15.17 4.67 -0.64
CA PRO A 174 -15.16 5.43 -1.89
C PRO A 174 -16.58 5.76 -2.36
N ARG A 175 -16.78 6.97 -2.87
CA ARG A 175 -18.05 7.46 -3.43
C ARG A 175 -17.82 7.98 -4.84
N LEU A 176 -18.54 7.45 -5.81
CA LEU A 176 -18.47 7.89 -7.21
C LEU A 176 -19.69 8.73 -7.59
N VAL A 177 -20.87 8.34 -7.10
CA VAL A 177 -22.12 9.08 -7.30
C VAL A 177 -22.41 9.85 -6.01
N LEU A 178 -22.28 11.18 -6.06
CA LEU A 178 -22.26 12.01 -4.84
C LEU A 178 -23.64 12.10 -4.16
N ASP A 179 -24.72 12.10 -4.95
CA ASP A 179 -26.10 12.15 -4.45
C ASP A 179 -26.68 10.77 -4.08
N ALA A 180 -25.90 9.70 -4.24
CA ALA A 180 -26.29 8.37 -3.80
C ALA A 180 -26.23 8.30 -2.26
N PRO A 181 -27.09 7.47 -1.63
CA PRO A 181 -26.96 7.15 -0.21
C PRO A 181 -25.56 6.67 0.11
N ASP A 182 -25.10 6.94 1.35
CA ASP A 182 -23.80 6.42 1.78
C ASP A 182 -23.75 4.90 1.62
N PRO A 183 -22.63 4.36 1.11
CA PRO A 183 -22.49 2.92 0.92
C PRO A 183 -22.82 2.18 2.23
N ALA A 184 -23.86 1.35 2.19
CA ALA A 184 -24.18 0.48 3.30
C ALA A 184 -23.07 -0.55 3.49
N GLY A 185 -22.67 -0.80 4.71
CA GLY A 185 -21.67 -1.82 5.02
C GLY A 185 -21.37 -1.80 6.52
N ASP A 186 -21.07 -2.95 7.07
CA ASP A 186 -20.71 -3.06 8.47
C ASP A 186 -19.42 -2.30 8.75
N ALA A 187 -19.35 -1.66 9.93
CA ALA A 187 -18.11 -1.11 10.42
C ALA A 187 -17.11 -2.25 10.65
N PRO A 188 -15.80 -2.02 10.39
CA PRO A 188 -14.78 -2.99 10.75
C PRO A 188 -14.91 -3.37 12.24
N ARG A 189 -14.69 -4.66 12.58
CA ARG A 189 -14.70 -5.11 13.99
C ARG A 189 -13.72 -4.33 14.86
N HIS A 190 -12.60 -3.96 14.27
CA HIS A 190 -11.55 -3.16 14.90
C HIS A 190 -11.30 -1.93 14.01
N PRO A 191 -12.06 -0.85 14.19
CA PRO A 191 -11.88 0.38 13.42
C PRO A 191 -10.46 0.94 13.58
N LEU A 192 -10.00 1.67 12.56
CA LEU A 192 -8.75 2.42 12.64
C LEU A 192 -8.90 3.53 13.70
N THR A 193 -7.95 3.62 14.60
CA THR A 193 -7.88 4.70 15.60
C THR A 193 -6.99 5.84 15.10
N GLU A 194 -7.19 7.05 15.63
CA GLU A 194 -6.34 8.20 15.28
C GLU A 194 -4.88 7.99 15.67
N THR A 195 -4.61 7.32 16.79
CA THR A 195 -3.23 6.97 17.19
C THR A 195 -2.55 6.06 16.18
N GLU A 196 -3.24 5.02 15.70
CA GLU A 196 -2.75 4.11 14.67
C GLU A 196 -2.54 4.85 13.34
N ALA A 197 -3.50 5.67 12.94
CA ALA A 197 -3.41 6.46 11.72
C ALA A 197 -2.24 7.46 11.78
N SER A 198 -2.03 8.11 12.90
CA SER A 198 -0.90 9.03 13.11
C SER A 198 0.44 8.30 12.97
N ALA A 199 0.58 7.11 13.56
CA ALA A 199 1.78 6.30 13.43
C ALA A 199 2.02 5.86 11.97
N LEU A 200 0.95 5.47 11.26
CA LEU A 200 1.06 5.13 9.83
C LEU A 200 1.44 6.33 8.98
N ARG A 201 0.88 7.51 9.24
CA ARG A 201 1.27 8.77 8.55
C ARG A 201 2.74 9.10 8.76
N ASP A 202 3.27 8.93 10.00
CA ASP A 202 4.69 9.13 10.28
C ASP A 202 5.56 8.15 9.49
N LEU A 203 5.23 6.86 9.49
CA LEU A 203 5.93 5.84 8.70
C LEU A 203 5.94 6.17 7.20
N MET A 204 4.78 6.56 6.65
CA MET A 204 4.65 6.94 5.25
C MET A 204 5.40 8.25 4.93
N ARG A 205 5.40 9.22 5.86
CA ARG A 205 6.21 10.45 5.69
C ARG A 205 7.69 10.14 5.59
N ARG A 206 8.20 9.24 6.42
CA ARG A 206 9.60 8.82 6.36
C ARG A 206 9.96 8.09 5.08
N THR A 207 9.02 7.37 4.47
CA THR A 207 9.25 6.81 3.12
C THR A 207 9.58 7.92 2.12
N THR A 208 8.91 9.07 2.21
CA THR A 208 9.17 10.22 1.36
C THR A 208 10.46 10.96 1.73
N THR A 209 10.77 11.14 3.00
CA THR A 209 11.93 11.96 3.42
C THR A 209 13.25 11.19 3.41
N GLU A 210 13.24 9.91 3.74
CA GLU A 210 14.45 9.12 4.02
C GLU A 210 14.51 7.81 3.23
N GLY A 211 13.39 7.41 2.60
CA GLY A 211 13.22 6.09 2.04
C GLY A 211 13.04 6.04 0.53
N SER A 212 12.35 5.00 0.08
CA SER A 212 12.15 4.68 -1.33
C SER A 212 11.23 5.66 -2.10
N GLY A 213 10.57 6.58 -1.40
CA GLY A 213 9.68 7.59 -1.98
C GLY A 213 10.30 8.98 -2.13
N ARG A 214 11.62 9.13 -2.01
CA ARG A 214 12.31 10.43 -1.97
C ARG A 214 12.07 11.32 -3.19
N LEU A 215 11.75 10.75 -4.35
CA LEU A 215 11.38 11.55 -5.52
C LEU A 215 10.20 12.49 -5.26
N LEU A 216 9.34 12.20 -4.27
CA LEU A 216 8.20 13.06 -3.92
C LEU A 216 8.52 14.09 -2.82
N ALA A 217 9.78 14.16 -2.34
CA ALA A 217 10.14 15.02 -1.21
C ALA A 217 9.98 16.51 -1.53
N ASP A 218 10.27 16.89 -2.77
CA ASP A 218 10.30 18.28 -3.24
C ASP A 218 9.01 18.69 -4.00
N VAL A 219 7.99 17.83 -4.01
CA VAL A 219 6.68 18.18 -4.61
C VAL A 219 6.08 19.36 -3.83
N PRO A 220 5.75 20.48 -4.51
CA PRO A 220 5.22 21.68 -3.86
C PRO A 220 3.89 21.42 -3.11
N GLY A 221 3.68 22.12 -2.00
CA GLY A 221 2.43 22.08 -1.23
C GLY A 221 2.57 21.38 0.11
N ALA A 222 1.50 20.71 0.55
CA ALA A 222 1.52 19.97 1.81
C ALA A 222 2.53 18.81 1.77
N PRO A 223 3.13 18.43 2.92
CA PRO A 223 4.05 17.31 2.97
C PRO A 223 3.45 16.02 2.42
N VAL A 224 4.15 15.37 1.50
CA VAL A 224 3.70 14.12 0.89
C VAL A 224 4.00 12.94 1.82
N LEU A 225 3.03 12.06 1.99
CA LEU A 225 3.16 10.73 2.60
C LEU A 225 3.15 9.71 1.47
N SER A 226 4.05 8.73 1.46
CA SER A 226 4.10 7.78 0.34
C SER A 226 4.48 6.36 0.73
N LYS A 227 4.22 5.42 -0.18
CA LYS A 227 4.77 4.07 -0.14
C LYS A 227 4.94 3.54 -1.56
N THR A 228 6.13 3.03 -1.86
CA THR A 228 6.44 2.33 -3.10
C THR A 228 6.07 0.85 -3.01
N GLY A 229 5.78 0.23 -4.13
CA GLY A 229 5.52 -1.19 -4.25
C GLY A 229 6.08 -1.78 -5.53
N THR A 230 6.62 -2.96 -5.42
CA THR A 230 7.03 -3.83 -6.52
C THR A 230 6.52 -5.21 -6.21
N ALA A 231 5.85 -5.86 -7.15
CA ALA A 231 5.34 -7.21 -6.98
C ALA A 231 5.76 -8.07 -8.18
N GLU A 232 6.46 -9.16 -7.90
CA GLU A 232 6.84 -10.12 -8.94
C GLU A 232 5.62 -10.91 -9.42
N TYR A 233 5.53 -11.15 -10.73
CA TYR A 233 4.47 -11.94 -11.36
C TYR A 233 4.97 -12.69 -12.61
N GLY A 234 4.19 -13.69 -13.05
CA GLY A 234 4.58 -14.56 -14.15
C GLY A 234 5.51 -15.70 -13.72
N SER A 235 5.89 -16.52 -14.67
CA SER A 235 6.74 -17.69 -14.49
C SER A 235 8.10 -17.56 -15.19
N GLU A 236 8.36 -16.41 -15.80
CA GLU A 236 9.62 -16.13 -16.50
C GLU A 236 10.79 -15.96 -15.51
N ALA A 237 12.00 -16.10 -16.00
CA ALA A 237 13.22 -15.85 -15.22
C ALA A 237 14.10 -14.80 -15.93
N PRO A 238 14.27 -13.59 -15.38
CA PRO A 238 13.63 -13.08 -14.14
C PRO A 238 12.13 -12.84 -14.31
N PRO A 239 11.36 -12.88 -13.20
CA PRO A 239 9.93 -12.61 -13.26
C PRO A 239 9.69 -11.15 -13.64
N ARG A 240 8.54 -10.88 -14.29
CA ARG A 240 8.08 -9.51 -14.52
C ARG A 240 7.64 -8.87 -13.22
N THR A 241 7.57 -7.54 -13.18
CA THR A 241 7.19 -6.82 -11.98
C THR A 241 6.08 -5.81 -12.22
N HIS A 242 5.07 -5.83 -11.34
CA HIS A 242 4.12 -4.75 -11.19
C HIS A 242 4.79 -3.58 -10.44
N ALA A 243 4.60 -2.37 -10.93
CA ALA A 243 5.07 -1.16 -10.27
C ALA A 243 3.90 -0.40 -9.64
N TRP A 244 4.01 -0.14 -8.35
CA TRP A 244 3.02 0.57 -7.56
C TRP A 244 3.61 1.77 -6.84
N MET A 245 2.86 2.85 -6.76
CA MET A 245 3.13 3.91 -5.81
C MET A 245 1.83 4.51 -5.30
N VAL A 246 1.78 4.71 -3.98
CA VAL A 246 0.66 5.39 -3.33
C VAL A 246 1.17 6.63 -2.60
N ALA A 247 0.35 7.68 -2.57
CA ALA A 247 0.66 8.88 -1.82
C ALA A 247 -0.59 9.57 -1.27
N VAL A 248 -0.36 10.38 -0.25
CA VAL A 248 -1.31 11.37 0.27
C VAL A 248 -0.62 12.72 0.29
N GLN A 249 -1.30 13.75 -0.22
CA GLN A 249 -0.88 15.14 -0.11
C GLN A 249 -2.08 16.02 0.26
N GLY A 250 -2.08 16.57 1.46
CA GLY A 250 -3.26 17.28 1.99
C GLY A 250 -4.49 16.38 1.99
N ASP A 251 -5.58 16.86 1.37
CA ASP A 251 -6.83 16.09 1.24
C ASP A 251 -6.94 15.38 -0.11
N LEU A 252 -5.85 14.76 -0.56
CA LEU A 252 -5.79 13.98 -1.79
C LEU A 252 -4.97 12.71 -1.58
N ALA A 253 -5.61 11.55 -1.79
CA ALA A 253 -5.01 10.22 -1.73
C ALA A 253 -4.96 9.63 -3.15
N VAL A 254 -3.81 9.13 -3.58
CA VAL A 254 -3.59 8.67 -4.95
C VAL A 254 -2.91 7.30 -4.95
N ALA A 255 -3.35 6.43 -5.85
CA ALA A 255 -2.67 5.18 -6.19
C ALA A 255 -2.37 5.13 -7.68
N VAL A 256 -1.11 4.88 -8.01
CA VAL A 256 -0.63 4.61 -9.38
C VAL A 256 -0.20 3.16 -9.47
N PHE A 257 -0.63 2.49 -10.53
CA PHE A 257 -0.27 1.14 -10.90
C PHE A 257 0.19 1.10 -12.35
N VAL A 258 1.29 0.40 -12.60
CA VAL A 258 1.77 0.06 -13.94
C VAL A 258 2.01 -1.44 -13.96
N GLU A 259 1.36 -2.12 -14.92
CA GLU A 259 1.32 -3.58 -14.97
C GLU A 259 2.72 -4.19 -15.18
N ASP A 260 3.52 -3.59 -16.05
CA ASP A 260 4.87 -4.04 -16.34
C ASP A 260 5.85 -2.89 -16.20
N GLY A 261 6.71 -2.95 -15.18
CA GLY A 261 7.62 -1.85 -14.86
C GLY A 261 8.80 -2.26 -13.99
N ALA A 262 9.81 -1.41 -13.94
CA ALA A 262 11.06 -1.63 -13.20
C ALA A 262 10.97 -1.40 -11.69
N GLY A 263 9.75 -1.26 -11.13
CA GLY A 263 9.52 -1.01 -9.72
C GLY A 263 8.85 0.32 -9.41
N GLY A 264 8.35 0.43 -8.19
CA GLY A 264 7.48 1.54 -7.79
C GLY A 264 8.11 2.92 -7.95
N ALA A 265 9.30 3.12 -7.42
CA ALA A 265 10.00 4.41 -7.48
C ALA A 265 10.36 4.82 -8.91
N HIS A 266 10.76 3.85 -9.75
CA HIS A 266 11.27 4.13 -11.09
C HIS A 266 10.18 4.26 -12.16
N THR A 267 9.04 3.56 -11.97
CA THR A 267 7.98 3.51 -12.99
C THR A 267 6.71 4.23 -12.56
N ALA A 268 6.14 3.87 -11.41
CA ALA A 268 4.91 4.50 -10.92
C ALA A 268 5.18 5.88 -10.28
N GLY A 269 6.36 6.07 -9.71
CA GLY A 269 6.78 7.28 -9.03
C GLY A 269 6.72 8.53 -9.91
N PRO A 270 7.39 8.57 -11.08
CA PRO A 270 7.38 9.74 -11.97
C PRO A 270 5.96 10.13 -12.45
N VAL A 271 5.07 9.13 -12.63
CA VAL A 271 3.67 9.39 -12.98
C VAL A 271 2.94 10.08 -11.82
N LEU A 272 3.17 9.59 -10.59
CA LEU A 272 2.56 10.16 -9.39
C LEU A 272 3.11 11.56 -9.09
N GLU A 273 4.43 11.75 -9.18
CA GLU A 273 5.09 13.04 -9.00
C GLU A 273 4.50 14.10 -9.95
N ARG A 274 4.47 13.78 -11.24
CA ARG A 274 3.92 14.69 -12.25
C ARG A 274 2.46 15.03 -11.97
N PHE A 275 1.64 14.05 -11.60
CA PHE A 275 0.24 14.28 -11.24
C PHE A 275 0.09 15.22 -10.05
N LEU A 276 0.87 15.03 -8.98
CA LEU A 276 0.81 15.90 -7.80
C LEU A 276 1.25 17.34 -8.09
N VAL A 277 2.31 17.51 -8.89
CA VAL A 277 2.79 18.83 -9.33
C VAL A 277 1.72 19.55 -10.15
N ASP A 278 1.14 18.88 -11.15
CA ASP A 278 0.13 19.47 -12.04
C ASP A 278 -1.15 19.84 -11.27
N VAL A 279 -1.62 19.00 -10.34
CA VAL A 279 -2.77 19.32 -9.48
C VAL A 279 -2.47 20.47 -8.51
N GLY A 280 -1.25 20.52 -7.97
CA GLY A 280 -0.80 21.61 -7.10
C GLY A 280 -0.74 22.96 -7.84
N ALA A 281 -0.31 22.96 -9.09
CA ALA A 281 -0.24 24.17 -9.94
C ALA A 281 -1.62 24.68 -10.39
N ALA A 282 -2.65 23.83 -10.39
CA ALA A 282 -4.01 24.18 -10.80
C ALA A 282 -4.88 24.73 -9.66
N ARG A 283 -4.36 24.77 -8.43
CA ARG A 283 -5.03 25.34 -7.24
C ARG A 283 -4.52 26.74 -6.93
#